data_5e936fa37e7986cfd681e36e41b9b4b4
#
_entry.id   5e936fa37e7986cfd681e36e41b9b4b4
#
_cell.length_a   1.000
_cell.length_b   1.000
_cell.length_c   1.000
_cell.angle_alpha   90.00
_cell.angle_beta   90.00
_cell.angle_gamma   90.00
#
_symmetry.space_group_name_H-M   'P 1'
#
loop_
_entity.id
_entity.type
_entity.pdbx_description
1 polymer ?
#
loop_
_entity_poly.entity_id
_entity_poly.type
_entity_poly.pdbx_seq_one_letter_code
_entity_poly.pdbx_strand_id
1 'polypeptide(L)'
;MPDSDYHLVLASAGTPTIRQLRPEMNFALQPTVRKAFLAISAVALGACASLQPADTTGTSGQPAVTASPKPADVAPYFEVLDRMAPGDPVRQSTELAATLAQAQQNPTSSNRLKYAVALGAAGHSLSNPVEAKRLITELLAGTNDLTRQEISLANAFQREYDARVALYADLARQREESERRLQLVDADGDRRYNALNAETQRLKKALAEAERKLEAVAEMERSLTPENQ
;
A
#
# COMPACT_ATOMS: atom_id res chain seq x y z
N MET A 1 -15.06 5.04 -64.03
CA MET A 1 -14.50 3.98 -63.23
C MET A 1 -13.08 3.76 -63.71
N PRO A 2 -12.09 4.18 -62.94
CA PRO A 2 -10.86 3.41 -62.87
C PRO A 2 -10.47 3.14 -61.45
N ASP A 3 -10.04 1.90 -61.20
CA ASP A 3 -9.50 1.37 -60.00
C ASP A 3 -8.17 2.04 -59.64
N SER A 4 -8.05 2.45 -58.39
CA SER A 4 -6.79 2.98 -57.84
C SER A 4 -6.25 1.96 -56.83
N ASP A 5 -5.34 1.14 -57.31
CA ASP A 5 -4.53 0.24 -56.49
C ASP A 5 -3.49 1.06 -55.69
N TYR A 6 -3.72 1.18 -54.40
CA TYR A 6 -2.70 1.68 -53.46
C TYR A 6 -1.87 0.52 -52.94
N HIS A 7 -0.73 0.30 -53.55
CA HIS A 7 0.34 -0.55 -53.01
C HIS A 7 0.95 0.12 -51.77
N LEU A 8 0.63 -0.44 -50.61
CA LEU A 8 1.22 -0.10 -49.31
C LEU A 8 2.60 -0.75 -49.24
N VAL A 9 3.64 0.02 -49.44
CA VAL A 9 5.04 -0.35 -49.22
C VAL A 9 5.28 -0.33 -47.68
N LEU A 10 5.27 -1.49 -47.06
CA LEU A 10 5.70 -1.65 -45.69
C LEU A 10 7.23 -1.56 -45.62
N ALA A 11 7.75 -0.38 -45.25
CA ALA A 11 9.13 -0.22 -44.86
C ALA A 11 9.37 -0.96 -43.53
N SER A 12 10.12 -2.05 -43.61
CA SER A 12 10.65 -2.80 -42.46
C SER A 12 11.63 -1.92 -41.69
N ALA A 13 11.12 -1.22 -40.65
CA ALA A 13 11.97 -0.57 -39.68
C ALA A 13 12.51 -1.61 -38.71
N GLY A 14 13.82 -1.88 -38.79
CA GLY A 14 14.53 -2.76 -37.89
C GLY A 14 14.36 -2.33 -36.43
N THR A 15 13.80 -3.19 -35.62
CA THR A 15 13.72 -3.04 -34.17
C THR A 15 15.15 -3.04 -33.58
N PRO A 16 15.56 -2.00 -32.84
CA PRO A 16 16.81 -2.05 -32.09
C PRO A 16 16.64 -3.08 -30.94
N THR A 17 17.42 -4.14 -31.02
CA THR A 17 17.58 -5.12 -29.95
C THR A 17 18.16 -4.40 -28.72
N ILE A 18 17.30 -4.03 -27.77
CA ILE A 18 17.73 -3.55 -26.46
C ILE A 18 18.34 -4.74 -25.75
N ARG A 19 19.67 -4.81 -25.82
CA ARG A 19 20.52 -5.71 -25.04
C ARG A 19 20.30 -5.33 -23.57
N GLN A 20 19.51 -6.13 -22.86
CA GLN A 20 19.28 -6.02 -21.43
C GLN A 20 20.64 -6.17 -20.71
N LEU A 21 21.27 -5.04 -20.41
CA LEU A 21 22.29 -4.96 -19.37
C LEU A 21 21.55 -5.08 -18.03
N ARG A 22 21.41 -6.30 -17.55
CA ARG A 22 21.07 -6.60 -16.17
C ARG A 22 22.27 -6.22 -15.32
N PRO A 23 22.22 -5.16 -14.49
CA PRO A 23 23.18 -5.04 -13.41
C PRO A 23 22.82 -6.12 -12.39
N GLU A 24 23.64 -7.13 -12.28
CA GLU A 24 23.71 -8.03 -11.13
C GLU A 24 24.08 -7.18 -9.91
N MET A 25 23.11 -6.49 -9.34
CA MET A 25 23.24 -5.92 -8.00
C MET A 25 23.15 -7.06 -7.00
N ASN A 26 24.30 -7.71 -6.77
CA ASN A 26 24.53 -8.55 -5.60
C ASN A 26 24.36 -7.68 -4.35
N PHE A 27 23.13 -7.54 -3.89
CA PHE A 27 22.84 -7.07 -2.54
C PHE A 27 23.25 -8.21 -1.59
N ALA A 28 24.52 -8.24 -1.23
CA ALA A 28 24.98 -8.98 -0.06
C ALA A 28 24.31 -8.35 1.17
N LEU A 29 23.11 -8.82 1.48
CA LEU A 29 22.42 -8.54 2.74
C LEU A 29 23.30 -9.06 3.88
N GLN A 30 23.97 -8.13 4.56
CA GLN A 30 24.75 -8.41 5.77
C GLN A 30 23.86 -9.13 6.79
N PRO A 31 24.29 -10.27 7.34
CA PRO A 31 23.49 -11.09 8.27
C PRO A 31 23.44 -10.58 9.71
N THR A 32 23.72 -9.30 9.96
CA THR A 32 23.87 -8.75 11.31
C THR A 32 22.58 -8.18 11.93
N VAL A 33 21.44 -8.15 11.22
CA VAL A 33 20.17 -7.58 11.77
C VAL A 33 19.19 -8.66 12.26
N ARG A 34 19.53 -9.97 12.15
CA ARG A 34 18.60 -11.06 12.53
C ARG A 34 18.64 -11.50 14.00
N LYS A 35 19.40 -10.85 14.87
CA LYS A 35 19.56 -11.32 16.28
C LYS A 35 18.95 -10.43 17.36
N ALA A 36 18.12 -9.44 17.03
CA ALA A 36 17.59 -8.49 18.02
C ALA A 36 16.07 -8.58 18.30
N PHE A 37 15.35 -9.61 17.80
CA PHE A 37 13.88 -9.69 17.99
C PHE A 37 13.39 -11.00 18.64
N LEU A 38 14.19 -11.62 19.51
CA LEU A 38 13.79 -12.86 20.21
C LEU A 38 14.08 -12.79 21.71
N ALA A 39 13.65 -11.75 22.39
CA ALA A 39 13.72 -11.72 23.85
C ALA A 39 12.72 -10.73 24.48
N ILE A 40 11.40 -10.84 24.21
CA ILE A 40 10.34 -10.33 25.09
C ILE A 40 9.09 -11.17 24.84
N SER A 41 8.99 -12.34 25.46
CA SER A 41 7.74 -13.09 25.57
C SER A 41 7.88 -14.16 26.64
N ALA A 42 7.96 -13.79 27.88
CA ALA A 42 7.71 -14.69 29.00
C ALA A 42 7.63 -13.88 30.30
N VAL A 43 6.52 -13.24 30.62
CA VAL A 43 6.04 -13.01 32.00
C VAL A 43 4.58 -12.54 31.88
N ALA A 44 3.63 -13.39 32.24
CA ALA A 44 2.37 -13.10 32.93
C ALA A 44 1.37 -14.29 32.78
N LEU A 45 1.73 -15.45 33.33
CA LEU A 45 0.77 -16.47 33.66
C LEU A 45 0.88 -16.68 35.17
N GLY A 46 -0.04 -16.09 35.94
CA GLY A 46 -0.09 -16.37 37.36
C GLY A 46 -0.91 -15.33 38.11
N ALA A 47 -2.24 -15.53 38.17
CA ALA A 47 -3.09 -15.15 39.28
C ALA A 47 -4.56 -15.46 38.95
N CYS A 48 -4.96 -16.72 38.91
CA CYS A 48 -6.33 -17.10 39.21
C CYS A 48 -6.38 -17.52 40.66
N ALA A 49 -6.55 -16.57 41.58
CA ALA A 49 -6.90 -16.87 42.96
C ALA A 49 -8.38 -17.28 43.00
N SER A 50 -8.62 -18.51 43.39
CA SER A 50 -9.89 -19.08 43.71
C SER A 50 -10.59 -18.29 44.82
N LEU A 51 -11.70 -17.63 44.49
CA LEU A 51 -12.68 -17.17 45.48
C LEU A 51 -13.65 -18.30 45.71
N GLN A 52 -13.49 -18.99 46.83
CA GLN A 52 -14.49 -19.91 47.41
C GLN A 52 -15.72 -19.07 47.82
N PRO A 53 -16.95 -19.52 47.52
CA PRO A 53 -18.15 -18.92 48.06
C PRO A 53 -18.30 -19.36 49.53
N ALA A 54 -18.42 -18.36 50.40
CA ALA A 54 -18.85 -18.57 51.76
C ALA A 54 -20.36 -18.88 51.81
N ASP A 55 -20.75 -20.02 52.29
CA ASP A 55 -22.11 -20.36 52.62
C ASP A 55 -22.62 -19.40 53.70
N THR A 56 -23.60 -18.60 53.36
CA THR A 56 -24.48 -17.94 54.33
C THR A 56 -25.92 -18.34 54.05
N THR A 57 -26.39 -19.30 54.79
CA THR A 57 -27.81 -19.61 55.02
C THR A 57 -28.50 -18.37 55.63
N GLY A 58 -29.53 -17.86 54.99
CA GLY A 58 -30.35 -16.77 55.58
C GLY A 58 -31.50 -16.30 54.69
N THR A 59 -32.68 -16.88 54.91
CA THR A 59 -33.98 -16.26 54.87
C THR A 59 -34.53 -15.67 53.55
N SER A 60 -35.55 -16.37 53.07
CA SER A 60 -36.60 -16.02 52.14
C SER A 60 -37.07 -14.56 52.18
N GLY A 61 -36.80 -13.89 51.05
CA GLY A 61 -37.41 -12.67 50.59
C GLY A 61 -37.14 -12.60 49.12
N GLN A 62 -37.99 -13.22 48.29
CA GLN A 62 -37.85 -13.23 46.85
C GLN A 62 -38.23 -11.88 46.30
N PRO A 63 -37.27 -10.94 46.02
CA PRO A 63 -37.55 -9.82 45.17
C PRO A 63 -37.73 -10.37 43.75
N ALA A 64 -38.73 -9.88 43.07
CA ALA A 64 -38.98 -10.16 41.66
C ALA A 64 -37.67 -10.21 40.89
N VAL A 65 -37.34 -11.35 40.32
CA VAL A 65 -36.21 -11.51 39.38
C VAL A 65 -36.53 -10.62 38.20
N THR A 66 -36.05 -9.36 38.25
CA THR A 66 -35.87 -8.60 37.07
C THR A 66 -34.97 -9.44 36.16
N ALA A 67 -35.57 -9.95 35.10
CA ALA A 67 -34.84 -10.76 34.10
C ALA A 67 -33.56 -10.01 33.75
N SER A 68 -32.42 -10.54 34.17
CA SER A 68 -31.13 -10.02 33.73
C SER A 68 -31.18 -9.92 32.22
N PRO A 69 -30.91 -8.75 31.60
CA PRO A 69 -30.95 -8.61 30.17
C PRO A 69 -30.04 -9.72 29.59
N LYS A 70 -30.61 -10.55 28.71
CA LYS A 70 -29.88 -11.61 28.04
C LYS A 70 -28.60 -11.01 27.49
N PRO A 71 -27.41 -11.56 27.76
CA PRO A 71 -26.18 -11.02 27.21
C PRO A 71 -26.32 -10.98 25.70
N ALA A 72 -26.02 -9.83 25.11
CA ALA A 72 -26.11 -9.67 23.65
C ALA A 72 -25.14 -10.64 23.01
N ASP A 73 -25.64 -11.36 22.04
CA ASP A 73 -24.83 -12.29 21.27
C ASP A 73 -24.00 -11.52 20.25
N VAL A 74 -22.71 -11.40 20.47
CA VAL A 74 -21.74 -10.80 19.52
C VAL A 74 -21.21 -11.80 18.49
N ALA A 75 -21.56 -13.08 18.61
CA ALA A 75 -21.14 -14.13 17.69
C ALA A 75 -21.46 -13.81 16.22
N PRO A 76 -22.64 -13.24 15.86
CA PRO A 76 -22.94 -12.89 14.48
C PRO A 76 -21.95 -11.91 13.82
N TYR A 77 -21.27 -11.07 14.61
CA TYR A 77 -20.25 -10.16 14.06
C TYR A 77 -18.96 -10.91 13.72
N PHE A 78 -18.58 -11.91 14.53
CA PHE A 78 -17.44 -12.77 14.24
C PHE A 78 -17.69 -13.69 13.05
N GLU A 79 -18.93 -14.18 12.88
CA GLU A 79 -19.33 -14.92 11.68
C GLU A 79 -19.19 -14.07 10.40
N VAL A 80 -19.59 -12.79 10.45
CA VAL A 80 -19.38 -11.86 9.33
C VAL A 80 -17.90 -11.72 9.03
N LEU A 81 -17.06 -11.50 10.06
CA LEU A 81 -15.60 -11.39 9.88
C LEU A 81 -14.99 -12.67 9.31
N ASP A 82 -15.44 -13.84 9.74
CA ASP A 82 -14.98 -15.11 9.18
C ASP A 82 -15.32 -15.25 7.70
N ARG A 83 -16.53 -14.84 7.30
CA ARG A 83 -16.94 -14.83 5.90
C ARG A 83 -16.22 -13.78 5.06
N MET A 84 -15.77 -12.69 5.69
CA MET A 84 -14.95 -11.65 5.09
C MET A 84 -13.45 -11.97 5.09
N ALA A 85 -13.03 -13.12 5.68
CA ALA A 85 -11.64 -13.55 5.74
C ALA A 85 -11.02 -13.64 4.32
N PRO A 86 -9.71 -13.32 4.16
CA PRO A 86 -9.03 -13.39 2.86
C PRO A 86 -9.06 -14.77 2.23
N GLY A 87 -9.20 -14.84 0.89
CA GLY A 87 -9.07 -16.07 0.11
C GLY A 87 -10.23 -16.38 -0.83
N ASP A 88 -11.44 -15.85 -0.58
CA ASP A 88 -12.61 -16.07 -1.45
C ASP A 88 -13.32 -14.73 -1.79
N PRO A 89 -12.96 -14.06 -2.90
CA PRO A 89 -13.57 -12.80 -3.29
C PRO A 89 -15.08 -12.89 -3.56
N VAL A 90 -15.58 -14.05 -4.02
CA VAL A 90 -17.02 -14.25 -4.28
C VAL A 90 -17.78 -14.31 -2.97
N ARG A 91 -17.27 -15.07 -2.00
CA ARG A 91 -17.86 -15.15 -0.64
C ARG A 91 -17.87 -13.77 0.02
N GLN A 92 -16.77 -13.04 -0.05
CA GLN A 92 -16.63 -11.69 0.51
C GLN A 92 -17.63 -10.69 -0.10
N SER A 93 -17.73 -10.66 -1.42
CA SER A 93 -18.69 -9.77 -2.10
C SER A 93 -20.15 -10.14 -1.80
N THR A 94 -20.45 -11.41 -1.71
CA THR A 94 -21.79 -11.92 -1.36
C THR A 94 -22.15 -11.53 0.09
N GLU A 95 -21.24 -11.70 1.04
CA GLU A 95 -21.46 -11.33 2.45
C GLU A 95 -21.63 -9.82 2.60
N LEU A 96 -20.79 -9.01 1.92
CA LEU A 96 -20.92 -7.55 1.95
C LEU A 96 -22.27 -7.10 1.39
N ALA A 97 -22.71 -7.67 0.27
CA ALA A 97 -24.02 -7.39 -0.30
C ALA A 97 -25.16 -7.82 0.62
N ALA A 98 -25.07 -8.98 1.26
CA ALA A 98 -26.08 -9.47 2.19
C ALA A 98 -26.20 -8.57 3.43
N THR A 99 -25.07 -8.18 4.03
CA THR A 99 -25.08 -7.28 5.21
C THR A 99 -25.61 -5.89 4.86
N LEU A 100 -25.29 -5.36 3.66
CA LEU A 100 -25.86 -4.11 3.16
C LEU A 100 -27.37 -4.21 2.97
N ALA A 101 -27.84 -5.27 2.29
CA ALA A 101 -29.29 -5.49 2.07
C ALA A 101 -30.02 -5.61 3.41
N GLN A 102 -29.46 -6.32 4.38
CA GLN A 102 -30.05 -6.47 5.70
C GLN A 102 -30.12 -5.13 6.45
N ALA A 103 -29.08 -4.28 6.36
CA ALA A 103 -29.06 -2.95 6.94
C ALA A 103 -30.07 -1.99 6.28
N GLN A 104 -30.36 -2.18 4.98
CA GLN A 104 -31.35 -1.39 4.26
C GLN A 104 -32.80 -1.83 4.51
N GLN A 105 -33.05 -3.14 4.52
CA GLN A 105 -34.39 -3.71 4.70
C GLN A 105 -34.86 -3.63 6.16
N ASN A 106 -33.93 -3.79 7.09
CA ASN A 106 -34.20 -3.72 8.53
C ASN A 106 -33.10 -2.86 9.20
N PRO A 107 -33.25 -1.52 9.22
CA PRO A 107 -32.21 -0.58 9.62
C PRO A 107 -32.01 -0.48 11.14
N THR A 108 -31.94 -1.61 11.85
CA THR A 108 -31.57 -1.63 13.25
C THR A 108 -30.10 -1.22 13.44
N SER A 109 -29.75 -0.67 14.59
CA SER A 109 -28.36 -0.32 14.95
C SER A 109 -27.41 -1.51 14.81
N SER A 110 -27.85 -2.72 15.22
CA SER A 110 -27.09 -3.96 15.10
C SER A 110 -26.81 -4.35 13.63
N ASN A 111 -27.81 -4.23 12.72
CA ASN A 111 -27.60 -4.55 11.31
C ASN A 111 -26.70 -3.53 10.61
N ARG A 112 -26.83 -2.25 10.96
CA ARG A 112 -25.93 -1.19 10.47
C ARG A 112 -24.50 -1.39 10.98
N LEU A 113 -24.32 -1.84 12.22
CA LEU A 113 -23.02 -2.18 12.77
C LEU A 113 -22.41 -3.40 12.06
N LYS A 114 -23.18 -4.47 11.79
CA LYS A 114 -22.73 -5.62 11.01
C LYS A 114 -22.23 -5.20 9.63
N TYR A 115 -22.98 -4.36 8.93
CA TYR A 115 -22.56 -3.84 7.63
C TYR A 115 -21.26 -3.02 7.74
N ALA A 116 -21.15 -2.13 8.73
CA ALA A 116 -19.94 -1.36 8.96
C ALA A 116 -18.71 -2.26 9.24
N VAL A 117 -18.89 -3.33 10.01
CA VAL A 117 -17.84 -4.32 10.28
C VAL A 117 -17.44 -5.07 9.00
N ALA A 118 -18.40 -5.50 8.18
CA ALA A 118 -18.12 -6.15 6.90
C ALA A 118 -17.39 -5.22 5.93
N LEU A 119 -17.86 -3.97 5.81
CA LEU A 119 -17.27 -2.96 4.92
C LEU A 119 -15.84 -2.60 5.32
N GLY A 120 -15.57 -2.53 6.61
CA GLY A 120 -14.24 -2.20 7.13
C GLY A 120 -13.30 -3.39 7.22
N ALA A 121 -13.77 -4.63 7.06
CA ALA A 121 -12.91 -5.82 7.16
C ALA A 121 -11.73 -5.73 6.18
N ALA A 122 -10.55 -6.23 6.61
CA ALA A 122 -9.35 -6.20 5.80
C ALA A 122 -9.32 -7.35 4.78
N GLY A 123 -8.56 -7.18 3.69
CA GLY A 123 -8.24 -8.27 2.77
C GLY A 123 -9.24 -8.52 1.65
N HIS A 124 -10.24 -7.66 1.45
CA HIS A 124 -11.11 -7.72 0.28
C HIS A 124 -11.05 -6.42 -0.55
N SER A 125 -11.32 -6.53 -1.84
CA SER A 125 -11.17 -5.43 -2.80
C SER A 125 -12.14 -4.26 -2.56
N LEU A 126 -13.25 -4.51 -1.89
CA LEU A 126 -14.29 -3.52 -1.57
C LEU A 126 -14.14 -2.94 -0.15
N SER A 127 -13.03 -3.25 0.56
CA SER A 127 -12.78 -2.73 1.89
C SER A 127 -12.69 -1.20 1.90
N ASN A 128 -13.50 -0.57 2.74
CA ASN A 128 -13.52 0.87 2.90
C ASN A 128 -13.54 1.26 4.40
N PRO A 129 -12.38 1.28 5.06
CA PRO A 129 -12.30 1.60 6.47
C PRO A 129 -12.70 3.05 6.79
N VAL A 130 -12.60 3.98 5.83
CA VAL A 130 -13.03 5.37 6.00
C VAL A 130 -14.54 5.45 6.18
N GLU A 131 -15.28 4.80 5.29
CA GLU A 131 -16.75 4.78 5.34
C GLU A 131 -17.23 3.92 6.52
N ALA A 132 -16.59 2.80 6.80
CA ALA A 132 -16.89 1.96 7.97
C ALA A 132 -16.74 2.75 9.29
N LYS A 133 -15.64 3.50 9.43
CA LYS A 133 -15.43 4.41 10.55
C LYS A 133 -16.55 5.45 10.67
N ARG A 134 -16.93 6.09 9.55
CA ARG A 134 -18.00 7.09 9.54
C ARG A 134 -19.31 6.50 10.06
N LEU A 135 -19.68 5.32 9.56
CA LEU A 135 -20.91 4.61 9.98
C LEU A 135 -20.88 4.26 11.48
N ILE A 136 -19.76 3.76 11.98
CA ILE A 136 -19.62 3.45 13.41
C ILE A 136 -19.67 4.71 14.26
N THR A 137 -19.03 5.79 13.84
CA THR A 137 -19.08 7.08 14.54
C THR A 137 -20.50 7.61 14.64
N GLU A 138 -21.27 7.53 13.56
CA GLU A 138 -22.69 7.92 13.54
C GLU A 138 -23.55 7.05 14.46
N LEU A 139 -23.30 5.73 14.47
CA LEU A 139 -24.00 4.81 15.37
C LEU A 139 -23.71 5.13 16.84
N LEU A 140 -22.45 5.43 17.18
CA LEU A 140 -22.07 5.72 18.56
C LEU A 140 -22.53 7.12 19.04
N ALA A 141 -22.69 8.08 18.12
CA ALA A 141 -23.14 9.44 18.44
C ALA A 141 -24.66 9.55 18.59
N GLY A 142 -25.43 8.64 17.99
CA GLY A 142 -26.88 8.65 18.01
C GLY A 142 -27.49 7.99 19.23
N THR A 143 -28.81 8.22 19.44
CA THR A 143 -29.63 7.35 20.27
C THR A 143 -29.81 6.03 19.54
N ASN A 144 -29.12 5.00 19.99
CA ASN A 144 -29.11 3.68 19.34
C ASN A 144 -29.55 2.60 20.32
N ASP A 145 -30.06 1.49 19.77
CA ASP A 145 -30.49 0.31 20.52
C ASP A 145 -29.35 -0.70 20.68
N LEU A 146 -28.10 -0.27 20.53
CA LEU A 146 -26.94 -1.12 20.71
C LEU A 146 -26.81 -1.54 22.17
N THR A 147 -26.55 -2.80 22.37
CA THR A 147 -26.22 -3.33 23.69
C THR A 147 -24.83 -2.88 24.14
N ARG A 148 -24.50 -3.03 25.41
CA ARG A 148 -23.19 -2.67 25.95
C ARG A 148 -22.05 -3.41 25.24
N GLN A 149 -22.25 -4.69 24.88
CA GLN A 149 -21.27 -5.49 24.17
C GLN A 149 -21.05 -4.99 22.74
N GLU A 150 -22.14 -4.64 22.05
CA GLU A 150 -22.05 -4.06 20.71
C GLU A 150 -21.39 -2.67 20.72
N ILE A 151 -21.66 -1.85 21.73
CA ILE A 151 -20.96 -0.57 21.91
C ILE A 151 -19.46 -0.80 22.14
N SER A 152 -19.09 -1.78 22.96
CA SER A 152 -17.68 -2.12 23.20
C SER A 152 -17.01 -2.61 21.93
N LEU A 153 -17.68 -3.43 21.13
CA LEU A 153 -17.24 -3.92 19.85
C LEU A 153 -17.07 -2.78 18.83
N ALA A 154 -18.09 -1.91 18.72
CA ALA A 154 -18.06 -0.72 17.84
C ALA A 154 -16.88 0.19 18.17
N ASN A 155 -16.63 0.47 19.45
CA ASN A 155 -15.47 1.25 19.88
C ASN A 155 -14.13 0.57 19.56
N ALA A 156 -14.05 -0.76 19.61
CA ALA A 156 -12.85 -1.49 19.20
C ALA A 156 -12.58 -1.35 17.70
N PHE A 157 -13.60 -1.55 16.85
CA PHE A 157 -13.49 -1.35 15.40
C PHE A 157 -13.24 0.10 15.01
N GLN A 158 -13.84 1.06 15.72
CA GLN A 158 -13.57 2.47 15.47
C GLN A 158 -12.06 2.77 15.61
N ARG A 159 -11.43 2.31 16.70
CA ARG A 159 -9.98 2.49 16.91
C ARG A 159 -9.14 1.76 15.86
N GLU A 160 -9.54 0.57 15.47
CA GLU A 160 -8.85 -0.20 14.42
C GLU A 160 -8.93 0.52 13.07
N TYR A 161 -10.10 1.05 12.71
CA TYR A 161 -10.26 1.80 11.45
C TYR A 161 -9.55 3.15 11.49
N ASP A 162 -9.51 3.83 12.64
CA ASP A 162 -8.70 5.04 12.83
C ASP A 162 -7.22 4.77 12.54
N ALA A 163 -6.68 3.71 13.11
CA ALA A 163 -5.29 3.32 12.89
C ALA A 163 -5.01 2.98 11.42
N ARG A 164 -5.94 2.26 10.76
CA ARG A 164 -5.80 1.93 9.33
C ARG A 164 -5.88 3.14 8.42
N VAL A 165 -6.81 4.05 8.66
CA VAL A 165 -6.93 5.30 7.89
C VAL A 165 -5.66 6.14 8.04
N ALA A 166 -5.12 6.24 9.26
CA ALA A 166 -3.84 6.94 9.50
C ALA A 166 -2.69 6.27 8.74
N LEU A 167 -2.59 4.94 8.79
CA LEU A 167 -1.57 4.18 8.05
C LEU A 167 -1.66 4.40 6.53
N TYR A 168 -2.86 4.41 5.97
CA TYR A 168 -3.04 4.66 4.52
C TYR A 168 -2.62 6.08 4.14
N ALA A 169 -2.92 7.07 4.99
CA ALA A 169 -2.46 8.44 4.79
C ALA A 169 -0.92 8.56 4.84
N ASP A 170 -0.27 7.84 5.75
CA ASP A 170 1.19 7.80 5.85
C ASP A 170 1.82 7.13 4.62
N LEU A 171 1.26 6.00 4.17
CA LEU A 171 1.72 5.32 2.96
C LEU A 171 1.55 6.19 1.71
N ALA A 172 0.46 6.95 1.60
CA ALA A 172 0.26 7.89 0.50
C ALA A 172 1.32 8.99 0.51
N ARG A 173 1.63 9.57 1.67
CA ARG A 173 2.69 10.56 1.83
C ARG A 173 4.07 10.01 1.46
N GLN A 174 4.41 8.80 1.92
CA GLN A 174 5.69 8.17 1.60
C GLN A 174 5.84 7.89 0.09
N ARG A 175 4.76 7.47 -0.58
CA ARG A 175 4.76 7.30 -2.04
C ARG A 175 5.02 8.61 -2.77
N GLU A 176 4.30 9.67 -2.39
CA GLU A 176 4.49 10.99 -2.97
C GLU A 176 5.92 11.53 -2.78
N GLU A 177 6.48 11.37 -1.59
CA GLU A 177 7.88 11.73 -1.33
C GLU A 177 8.87 10.91 -2.16
N SER A 178 8.62 9.60 -2.32
CA SER A 178 9.45 8.74 -3.14
C SER A 178 9.40 9.13 -4.61
N GLU A 179 8.24 9.43 -5.13
CA GLU A 179 8.06 9.91 -6.50
C GLU A 179 8.77 11.25 -6.75
N ARG A 180 8.66 12.19 -5.80
CA ARG A 180 9.40 13.47 -5.87
C ARG A 180 10.91 13.26 -5.86
N ARG A 181 11.42 12.33 -5.03
CA ARG A 181 12.86 12.02 -4.99
C ARG A 181 13.33 11.41 -6.31
N LEU A 182 12.56 10.50 -6.90
CA LEU A 182 12.87 9.93 -8.21
C LEU A 182 12.93 11.01 -9.30
N GLN A 183 11.95 11.90 -9.35
CA GLN A 183 11.95 13.03 -10.31
C GLN A 183 13.18 13.93 -10.16
N LEU A 184 13.63 14.18 -8.93
CA LEU A 184 14.85 14.98 -8.70
C LEU A 184 16.10 14.26 -9.18
N VAL A 185 16.20 12.95 -8.95
CA VAL A 185 17.34 12.12 -9.42
C VAL A 185 17.39 12.08 -10.93
N ASP A 186 16.25 11.88 -11.59
CA ASP A 186 16.14 11.87 -13.06
C ASP A 186 16.55 13.22 -13.65
N ALA A 187 16.03 14.33 -13.11
CA ALA A 187 16.37 15.67 -13.55
C ALA A 187 17.88 16.00 -13.33
N ASP A 188 18.50 15.52 -12.27
CA ASP A 188 19.95 15.67 -12.06
C ASP A 188 20.74 14.80 -13.04
N GLY A 189 20.28 13.58 -13.29
CA GLY A 189 20.84 12.69 -14.31
C GLY A 189 20.85 13.31 -15.68
N ASP A 190 19.73 13.89 -16.11
CA ASP A 190 19.60 14.59 -17.39
C ASP A 190 20.55 15.80 -17.49
N ARG A 191 20.67 16.58 -16.42
CA ARG A 191 21.62 17.71 -16.37
C ARG A 191 23.06 17.25 -16.54
N ARG A 192 23.47 16.19 -15.84
CA ARG A 192 24.82 15.63 -15.96
C ARG A 192 25.09 15.06 -17.34
N TYR A 193 24.12 14.34 -17.91
CA TYR A 193 24.22 13.80 -19.25
C TYR A 193 24.41 14.91 -20.29
N ASN A 194 23.59 15.96 -20.21
CA ASN A 194 23.68 17.10 -21.12
C ASN A 194 25.03 17.87 -20.99
N ALA A 195 25.52 18.03 -19.75
CA ALA A 195 26.83 18.64 -19.50
C ALA A 195 27.97 17.81 -20.09
N LEU A 196 27.97 16.49 -19.88
CA LEU A 196 28.98 15.58 -20.46
C LEU A 196 28.91 15.55 -21.97
N ASN A 197 27.74 15.57 -22.56
CA ASN A 197 27.59 15.62 -24.01
C ASN A 197 28.13 16.96 -24.60
N ALA A 198 27.83 18.09 -23.95
CA ALA A 198 28.37 19.38 -24.36
C ALA A 198 29.91 19.40 -24.27
N GLU A 199 30.50 18.87 -23.21
CA GLU A 199 31.96 18.75 -23.06
C GLU A 199 32.58 17.83 -24.09
N THR A 200 31.95 16.69 -24.36
CA THR A 200 32.38 15.77 -25.42
C THR A 200 32.40 16.46 -26.79
N GLN A 201 31.40 17.27 -27.11
CA GLN A 201 31.36 18.04 -28.37
C GLN A 201 32.45 19.12 -28.42
N ARG A 202 32.74 19.78 -27.29
CA ARG A 202 33.86 20.76 -27.21
C ARG A 202 35.20 20.08 -27.47
N LEU A 203 35.46 18.95 -26.81
CA LEU A 203 36.69 18.21 -26.97
C LEU A 203 36.86 17.69 -28.42
N LYS A 204 35.81 17.20 -29.06
CA LYS A 204 35.85 16.78 -30.46
C LYS A 204 36.20 17.94 -31.39
N LYS A 205 35.64 19.14 -31.18
CA LYS A 205 35.99 20.33 -31.94
C LYS A 205 37.44 20.77 -31.74
N ALA A 206 37.90 20.77 -30.49
CA ALA A 206 39.28 21.11 -30.16
C ALA A 206 40.29 20.10 -30.75
N LEU A 207 39.96 18.82 -30.76
CA LEU A 207 40.78 17.78 -31.40
C LEU A 207 40.88 18.04 -32.90
N ALA A 208 39.75 18.21 -33.58
CA ALA A 208 39.73 18.48 -35.02
C ALA A 208 40.49 19.75 -35.39
N GLU A 209 40.49 20.78 -34.56
CA GLU A 209 41.27 22.00 -34.76
C GLU A 209 42.78 21.74 -34.58
N ALA A 210 43.16 20.96 -33.55
CA ALA A 210 44.56 20.58 -33.32
C ALA A 210 45.10 19.73 -34.48
N GLU A 211 44.34 18.78 -34.99
CA GLU A 211 44.67 17.98 -36.15
C GLU A 211 44.94 18.82 -37.41
N ARG A 212 44.05 19.78 -37.70
CA ARG A 212 44.24 20.73 -38.81
C ARG A 212 45.50 21.56 -38.65
N LYS A 213 45.80 22.04 -37.44
CA LYS A 213 47.04 22.78 -37.17
C LYS A 213 48.29 21.95 -37.40
N LEU A 214 48.26 20.69 -36.94
CA LEU A 214 49.37 19.77 -37.17
C LEU A 214 49.57 19.45 -38.64
N GLU A 215 48.51 19.22 -39.40
CA GLU A 215 48.56 19.04 -40.84
C GLU A 215 49.17 20.25 -41.59
N ALA A 216 48.73 21.47 -41.23
CA ALA A 216 49.29 22.69 -41.77
C ALA A 216 50.80 22.87 -41.45
N VAL A 217 51.24 22.52 -40.25
CA VAL A 217 52.69 22.53 -39.89
C VAL A 217 53.44 21.52 -40.72
N ALA A 218 52.95 20.27 -40.85
CA ALA A 218 53.57 19.21 -41.63
C ALA A 218 53.68 19.60 -43.15
N GLU A 219 52.69 20.34 -43.64
CA GLU A 219 52.75 20.86 -45.02
C GLU A 219 53.82 21.95 -45.19
N MET A 220 53.91 22.88 -44.21
CA MET A 220 54.99 23.89 -44.20
C MET A 220 56.36 23.25 -44.09
N GLU A 221 56.59 22.25 -43.27
CA GLU A 221 57.88 21.52 -43.15
C GLU A 221 58.25 20.86 -44.48
N ARG A 222 57.29 20.22 -45.16
CA ARG A 222 57.52 19.66 -46.49
C ARG A 222 57.91 20.67 -47.54
N SER A 223 57.32 21.89 -47.46
CA SER A 223 57.62 22.96 -48.40
C SER A 223 59.00 23.63 -48.15
N LEU A 224 59.53 23.50 -46.91
CA LEU A 224 60.80 24.09 -46.51
C LEU A 224 62.01 23.13 -46.70
N THR A 225 61.75 21.83 -46.87
CA THR A 225 62.81 20.86 -47.22
C THR A 225 62.97 20.86 -48.73
N PRO A 226 63.97 21.57 -49.29
CA PRO A 226 64.24 21.51 -50.74
C PRO A 226 64.71 20.08 -51.07
N GLU A 227 64.08 19.47 -52.07
CA GLU A 227 64.54 18.26 -52.71
C GLU A 227 65.95 18.50 -53.21
N ASN A 228 66.98 18.01 -52.42
CA ASN A 228 68.30 17.91 -52.93
C ASN A 228 68.33 16.76 -53.95
N GLN A 229 68.11 17.10 -55.21
CA GLN A 229 68.49 16.23 -56.36
C GLN A 229 69.89 16.57 -56.78
#